data_dce0f222e1c746d0b4ce394879530074
#
_entry.id   dce0f222e1c746d0b4ce394879530074
#
_cell.length_a   1.000
_cell.length_b   1.000
_cell.length_c   1.000
_cell.angle_alpha   90.00
_cell.angle_beta   90.00
_cell.angle_gamma   90.00
#
_symmetry.space_group_name_H-M   'P 1'
#
loop_
_entity.id
_entity.type
_entity.pdbx_description
1 polymer ?
#
loop_
_entity_poly.entity_id
_entity_poly.type
_entity_poly.pdbx_seq_one_letter_code
_entity_poly.pdbx_strand_id
1 'polypeptide(L)'
;IEDEKGNIWLSTNGGIAQWKNDEKRFLNYTWHQGVPRGDFMDGSVCKDKNGHLFFGSQNGACYFNPEQTTEDIQIAPVKITGVKSYGNSDPSSKGTLAPIVNDKVDLSYQNSTFTVSFSVMDFSQTPQVEYAYTMEGLGKTWFETGDENRITFRNLQPGEYTFKVKAKMRNQPWGEKFTSLQITIAPPIWLTWYAKPVSYTHLRA
;
A
#
# COMPACT_ATOMS: atom_id res chain seq x y z
N ILE A 1 15.26 19.62 21.51
CA ILE A 1 14.47 20.66 22.15
C ILE A 1 13.10 20.11 22.50
N GLU A 2 12.49 20.59 23.58
CA GLU A 2 11.19 20.16 24.07
C GLU A 2 10.10 21.16 23.68
N ASP A 3 8.94 20.64 23.22
CA ASP A 3 7.75 21.44 22.94
C ASP A 3 6.89 21.67 24.21
N GLU A 4 5.79 22.43 24.07
CA GLU A 4 4.89 22.73 25.19
C GLU A 4 4.10 21.51 25.71
N LYS A 5 4.05 20.43 24.93
CA LYS A 5 3.38 19.16 25.28
C LYS A 5 4.32 18.13 25.89
N GLY A 6 5.62 18.47 26.07
CA GLY A 6 6.63 17.55 26.59
C GLY A 6 7.16 16.55 25.56
N ASN A 7 6.92 16.74 24.26
CA ASN A 7 7.55 15.94 23.21
C ASN A 7 8.95 16.48 22.91
N ILE A 8 9.85 15.57 22.56
CA ILE A 8 11.24 15.94 22.23
C ILE A 8 11.42 15.96 20.72
N TRP A 9 11.96 17.07 20.21
CA TRP A 9 12.28 17.26 18.82
C TRP A 9 13.78 17.20 18.60
N LEU A 10 14.20 16.38 17.64
CA LEU A 10 15.60 16.09 17.32
C LEU A 10 15.85 16.33 15.84
N SER A 11 16.94 17.00 15.52
CA SER A 11 17.47 17.03 14.16
C SER A 11 18.34 15.79 13.89
N THR A 12 18.22 15.25 12.68
CA THR A 12 18.96 14.07 12.21
C THR A 12 19.45 14.29 10.79
N ASN A 13 20.36 13.45 10.31
CA ASN A 13 20.83 13.51 8.91
C ASN A 13 19.71 13.25 7.88
N GLY A 14 18.60 12.63 8.30
CA GLY A 14 17.45 12.33 7.44
C GLY A 14 16.31 13.32 7.56
N GLY A 15 16.39 14.34 8.43
CA GLY A 15 15.32 15.28 8.71
C GLY A 15 15.16 15.58 10.19
N ILE A 16 13.92 15.84 10.62
CA ILE A 16 13.56 16.11 12.00
C ILE A 16 12.78 14.93 12.56
N ALA A 17 13.13 14.47 13.76
CA ALA A 17 12.43 13.44 14.48
C ALA A 17 11.72 14.02 15.71
N GLN A 18 10.48 13.64 15.93
CA GLN A 18 9.71 13.94 17.13
C GLN A 18 9.57 12.67 17.96
N TRP A 19 10.01 12.70 19.20
CA TRP A 19 9.70 11.69 20.19
C TRP A 19 8.40 12.09 20.90
N LYS A 20 7.36 11.27 20.72
CA LYS A 20 6.11 11.42 21.45
C LYS A 20 6.18 10.70 22.77
N ASN A 21 6.15 11.47 23.85
CA ASN A 21 6.31 10.93 25.20
C ASN A 21 5.10 10.05 25.61
N ASP A 22 3.89 10.44 25.21
CA ASP A 22 2.66 9.71 25.54
C ASP A 22 2.56 8.36 24.83
N GLU A 23 2.95 8.32 23.54
CA GLU A 23 2.84 7.14 22.67
C GLU A 23 4.13 6.29 22.65
N LYS A 24 5.22 6.80 23.23
CA LYS A 24 6.56 6.18 23.25
C LYS A 24 7.05 5.76 21.87
N ARG A 25 6.85 6.61 20.87
CA ARG A 25 7.26 6.38 19.49
C ARG A 25 7.92 7.61 18.85
N PHE A 26 8.72 7.35 17.82
CA PHE A 26 9.27 8.40 16.98
C PHE A 26 8.39 8.65 15.75
N LEU A 27 8.22 9.92 15.42
CA LEU A 27 7.72 10.40 14.13
C LEU A 27 8.87 11.08 13.39
N ASN A 28 9.06 10.76 12.13
CA ASN A 28 10.11 11.36 11.31
C ASN A 28 9.52 12.26 10.24
N TYR A 29 10.00 13.48 10.18
CA TYR A 29 9.65 14.49 9.18
C TYR A 29 10.83 14.66 8.24
N THR A 30 10.58 14.51 6.95
CA THR A 30 11.60 14.56 5.90
C THR A 30 11.31 15.70 4.92
N TRP A 31 12.09 15.80 3.88
CA TRP A 31 11.91 16.80 2.83
C TRP A 31 10.50 16.72 2.16
N HIS A 32 9.83 15.59 2.21
CA HIS A 32 8.46 15.44 1.71
C HIS A 32 7.45 16.27 2.50
N GLN A 33 7.74 16.55 3.77
CA GLN A 33 6.92 17.39 4.64
C GLN A 33 7.47 18.83 4.74
N GLY A 34 8.33 19.24 3.81
CA GLY A 34 8.87 20.60 3.76
C GLY A 34 10.13 20.82 4.62
N VAL A 35 10.71 19.77 5.19
CA VAL A 35 11.99 19.86 5.90
C VAL A 35 13.14 20.03 4.88
N PRO A 36 14.09 20.95 5.08
CA PRO A 36 15.24 21.11 4.19
C PRO A 36 16.01 19.80 4.01
N ARG A 37 16.45 19.53 2.78
CA ARG A 37 17.38 18.43 2.51
C ARG A 37 18.78 18.76 3.00
N GLY A 38 19.49 17.76 3.50
CA GLY A 38 20.88 17.89 3.95
C GLY A 38 21.00 17.72 5.45
N ASP A 39 22.25 17.80 5.91
CA ASP A 39 22.57 17.59 7.32
C ASP A 39 22.15 18.80 8.14
N PHE A 40 21.57 18.55 9.28
CA PHE A 40 21.32 19.59 10.26
C PHE A 40 22.59 19.86 11.07
N MET A 41 22.79 21.13 11.44
CA MET A 41 23.95 21.54 12.19
C MET A 41 23.74 21.35 13.69
N ASP A 42 24.72 20.83 14.37
CA ASP A 42 24.69 20.65 15.82
C ASP A 42 24.44 21.97 16.55
N GLY A 43 23.52 21.94 17.51
CA GLY A 43 23.15 23.11 18.29
C GLY A 43 22.34 24.19 17.53
N SER A 44 22.04 24.00 16.23
CA SER A 44 21.24 24.94 15.45
C SER A 44 19.74 24.75 15.67
N VAL A 45 19.30 24.84 16.90
CA VAL A 45 17.90 24.72 17.29
C VAL A 45 17.52 25.77 18.32
N CYS A 46 16.38 26.41 18.15
CA CYS A 46 15.82 27.32 19.14
C CYS A 46 14.28 27.28 19.14
N LYS A 47 13.70 27.78 20.23
CA LYS A 47 12.25 27.97 20.42
C LYS A 47 12.00 29.44 20.67
N ASP A 48 11.03 30.00 19.97
CA ASP A 48 10.59 31.39 20.20
C ASP A 48 9.59 31.48 21.38
N LYS A 49 9.17 32.71 21.68
CA LYS A 49 8.20 33.00 22.76
C LYS A 49 6.79 32.48 22.46
N ASN A 50 6.50 32.14 21.22
CA ASN A 50 5.21 31.65 20.75
C ASN A 50 5.19 30.12 20.65
N GLY A 51 6.28 29.45 21.03
CA GLY A 51 6.39 27.99 20.97
C GLY A 51 6.82 27.45 19.62
N HIS A 52 7.13 28.31 18.60
CA HIS A 52 7.66 27.83 17.33
C HIS A 52 9.09 27.30 17.47
N LEU A 53 9.35 26.19 16.80
CA LEU A 53 10.67 25.57 16.76
C LEU A 53 11.39 25.95 15.46
N PHE A 54 12.66 26.25 15.58
CA PHE A 54 13.56 26.57 14.47
C PHE A 54 14.71 25.58 14.43
N PHE A 55 15.00 25.04 13.26
CA PHE A 55 16.09 24.12 13.01
C PHE A 55 16.93 24.59 11.82
N GLY A 56 18.25 24.70 12.03
CA GLY A 56 19.18 25.08 10.99
C GLY A 56 19.84 23.86 10.33
N SER A 57 19.93 23.88 9.01
CA SER A 57 20.63 22.88 8.21
C SER A 57 21.60 23.56 7.26
N GLN A 58 22.47 22.77 6.60
CA GLN A 58 23.42 23.28 5.60
C GLN A 58 22.72 23.98 4.41
N ASN A 59 21.50 23.56 4.08
CA ASN A 59 20.76 24.05 2.92
C ASN A 59 19.62 24.99 3.29
N GLY A 60 19.63 25.55 4.50
CA GLY A 60 18.62 26.48 4.96
C GLY A 60 18.13 26.19 6.36
N ALA A 61 17.05 26.84 6.75
CA ALA A 61 16.40 26.63 8.03
C ALA A 61 14.92 26.35 7.82
N CYS A 62 14.34 25.56 8.71
CA CYS A 62 12.89 25.40 8.80
C CYS A 62 12.40 25.88 10.16
N TYR A 63 11.17 26.40 10.18
CA TYR A 63 10.45 26.70 11.39
C TYR A 63 9.00 26.21 11.28
N PHE A 64 8.44 25.81 12.39
CA PHE A 64 7.05 25.35 12.43
C PHE A 64 6.51 25.47 13.84
N ASN A 65 5.17 25.47 13.94
CA ASN A 65 4.46 25.34 15.21
C ASN A 65 4.23 23.84 15.49
N PRO A 66 4.80 23.26 16.59
CA PRO A 66 4.57 21.88 16.95
C PRO A 66 3.10 21.50 17.17
N GLU A 67 2.26 22.46 17.58
CA GLU A 67 0.83 22.23 17.78
C GLU A 67 0.04 22.08 16.48
N GLN A 68 0.55 22.67 15.39
CA GLN A 68 -0.05 22.61 14.06
C GLN A 68 0.51 21.48 13.19
N THR A 69 1.53 20.78 13.66
CA THR A 69 2.00 19.57 13.00
C THR A 69 0.96 18.47 13.18
N THR A 70 0.08 18.36 12.20
CA THR A 70 -0.97 17.35 12.18
C THR A 70 -0.36 15.98 11.91
N GLU A 71 -0.59 15.04 12.82
CA GLU A 71 -0.24 13.62 12.64
C GLU A 71 -1.19 12.92 11.68
N ASP A 72 -2.37 13.46 11.52
CA ASP A 72 -3.41 12.96 10.64
C ASP A 72 -3.11 13.33 9.17
N ILE A 73 -1.98 12.84 8.68
CA ILE A 73 -1.86 12.66 7.25
C ILE A 73 -2.83 11.53 6.89
N GLN A 74 -4.08 11.90 6.64
CA GLN A 74 -5.06 10.95 6.16
C GLN A 74 -4.58 10.47 4.79
N ILE A 75 -4.09 9.25 4.77
CA ILE A 75 -3.72 8.60 3.50
C ILE A 75 -4.99 8.49 2.67
N ALA A 76 -4.93 8.98 1.44
CA ALA A 76 -5.99 8.74 0.48
C ALA A 76 -6.26 7.23 0.36
N PRO A 77 -7.50 6.80 0.16
CA PRO A 77 -7.81 5.40 0.07
C PRO A 77 -7.03 4.73 -1.08
N VAL A 78 -6.56 3.52 -0.83
CA VAL A 78 -5.94 2.71 -1.88
C VAL A 78 -6.95 2.49 -3.00
N LYS A 79 -6.52 2.65 -4.24
CA LYS A 79 -7.30 2.33 -5.44
C LYS A 79 -6.64 1.17 -6.17
N ILE A 80 -7.42 0.20 -6.62
CA ILE A 80 -6.95 -0.83 -7.53
C ILE A 80 -6.90 -0.21 -8.92
N THR A 81 -5.69 -0.14 -9.49
CA THR A 81 -5.42 0.55 -10.75
C THR A 81 -5.58 -0.36 -11.96
N GLY A 82 -5.52 -1.67 -11.77
CA GLY A 82 -5.75 -2.64 -12.83
C GLY A 82 -5.43 -4.07 -12.45
N VAL A 83 -6.00 -4.98 -13.21
CA VAL A 83 -5.68 -6.41 -13.15
C VAL A 83 -5.16 -6.82 -14.52
N LYS A 84 -3.97 -7.40 -14.56
CA LYS A 84 -3.33 -7.87 -15.78
C LYS A 84 -3.25 -9.38 -15.75
N SER A 85 -3.92 -10.05 -16.68
CA SER A 85 -3.94 -11.50 -16.76
C SER A 85 -2.94 -12.01 -17.83
N TYR A 86 -2.39 -13.17 -17.59
CA TYR A 86 -1.42 -13.84 -18.46
C TYR A 86 -1.96 -15.19 -18.85
N GLY A 87 -1.95 -15.49 -20.14
CA GLY A 87 -2.33 -16.81 -20.65
C GLY A 87 -1.31 -17.88 -20.26
N ASN A 88 -1.80 -19.06 -19.95
CA ASN A 88 -0.94 -20.21 -19.58
C ASN A 88 -0.04 -20.68 -20.72
N SER A 89 -0.33 -20.30 -21.96
CA SER A 89 0.37 -20.79 -23.17
C SER A 89 1.67 -20.04 -23.48
N ASP A 90 1.87 -18.84 -22.94
CA ASP A 90 3.06 -18.03 -23.20
C ASP A 90 3.39 -17.09 -22.02
N PRO A 91 4.37 -17.47 -21.18
CA PRO A 91 4.82 -16.65 -20.06
C PRO A 91 5.47 -15.31 -20.50
N SER A 92 5.86 -15.20 -21.78
CA SER A 92 6.47 -13.99 -22.35
C SER A 92 5.41 -13.02 -22.91
N SER A 93 4.13 -13.42 -22.93
CA SER A 93 3.05 -12.57 -23.44
C SER A 93 2.92 -11.29 -22.62
N LYS A 94 2.68 -10.19 -23.32
CA LYS A 94 2.43 -8.84 -22.73
C LYS A 94 1.11 -8.80 -21.96
N GLY A 95 0.73 -9.76 -21.16
CA GLY A 95 -0.50 -9.85 -20.36
C GLY A 95 -1.63 -8.89 -20.79
N THR A 96 -2.85 -9.33 -20.76
CA THR A 96 -4.03 -8.55 -21.16
C THR A 96 -4.66 -7.89 -19.94
N LEU A 97 -5.05 -6.62 -20.05
CA LEU A 97 -5.81 -5.95 -19.00
C LEU A 97 -7.20 -6.57 -18.91
N ALA A 98 -7.55 -7.08 -17.73
CA ALA A 98 -8.89 -7.56 -17.45
C ALA A 98 -9.78 -6.38 -17.04
N PRO A 99 -11.01 -6.27 -17.56
CA PRO A 99 -11.92 -5.21 -17.16
C PRO A 99 -12.36 -5.37 -15.72
N ILE A 100 -12.33 -4.28 -14.95
CA ILE A 100 -12.88 -4.21 -13.60
C ILE A 100 -14.26 -3.57 -13.70
N VAL A 101 -15.30 -4.30 -13.30
CA VAL A 101 -16.69 -3.82 -13.32
C VAL A 101 -17.27 -3.98 -11.91
N ASN A 102 -17.67 -2.90 -11.27
CA ASN A 102 -18.24 -2.90 -9.92
C ASN A 102 -17.36 -3.66 -8.90
N ASP A 103 -16.06 -3.38 -8.89
CA ASP A 103 -15.06 -4.04 -8.04
C ASP A 103 -15.01 -5.58 -8.22
N LYS A 104 -15.33 -6.06 -9.43
CA LYS A 104 -15.25 -7.47 -9.81
C LYS A 104 -14.45 -7.65 -11.08
N VAL A 105 -13.73 -8.77 -11.14
CA VAL A 105 -12.97 -9.22 -12.31
C VAL A 105 -13.26 -10.70 -12.54
N ASP A 106 -13.66 -11.02 -13.76
CA ASP A 106 -13.84 -12.39 -14.20
C ASP A 106 -12.67 -12.83 -15.07
N LEU A 107 -11.99 -13.89 -14.68
CA LEU A 107 -10.86 -14.47 -15.37
C LEU A 107 -11.24 -15.86 -15.90
N SER A 108 -10.77 -16.18 -17.11
CA SER A 108 -10.92 -17.54 -17.64
C SER A 108 -9.90 -18.48 -16.97
N TYR A 109 -10.18 -19.76 -16.98
CA TYR A 109 -9.25 -20.82 -16.53
C TYR A 109 -7.85 -20.70 -17.19
N GLN A 110 -7.80 -20.29 -18.47
CA GLN A 110 -6.53 -20.11 -19.19
C GLN A 110 -5.70 -18.94 -18.68
N ASN A 111 -6.29 -18.03 -17.91
CA ASN A 111 -5.70 -16.81 -17.39
C ASN A 111 -5.58 -16.86 -15.84
N SER A 112 -5.26 -18.03 -15.29
CA SER A 112 -5.14 -18.26 -13.85
C SER A 112 -3.92 -17.60 -13.20
N THR A 113 -3.03 -17.01 -14.03
CA THR A 113 -1.92 -16.16 -13.58
C THR A 113 -2.27 -14.71 -13.87
N PHE A 114 -2.25 -13.86 -12.84
CA PHE A 114 -2.59 -12.45 -12.98
C PHE A 114 -1.85 -11.58 -11.96
N THR A 115 -1.68 -10.32 -12.31
CA THR A 115 -1.09 -9.28 -11.45
C THR A 115 -2.15 -8.25 -11.11
N VAL A 116 -2.35 -8.01 -9.82
CA VAL A 116 -3.16 -6.90 -9.31
C VAL A 116 -2.24 -5.71 -9.05
N SER A 117 -2.55 -4.56 -9.63
CA SER A 117 -1.85 -3.30 -9.39
C SER A 117 -2.74 -2.36 -8.60
N PHE A 118 -2.18 -1.69 -7.62
CA PHE A 118 -2.89 -0.77 -6.75
C PHE A 118 -2.00 0.41 -6.38
N SER A 119 -2.59 1.52 -5.98
CA SER A 119 -1.85 2.71 -5.55
C SER A 119 -2.72 3.58 -4.66
N VAL A 120 -2.08 4.32 -3.78
CA VAL A 120 -2.68 5.48 -3.13
C VAL A 120 -2.65 6.64 -4.12
N MET A 121 -3.80 7.32 -4.31
CA MET A 121 -3.92 8.44 -5.24
C MET A 121 -3.47 9.76 -4.57
N ASP A 122 -2.34 9.72 -3.88
CA ASP A 122 -1.70 10.88 -3.28
C ASP A 122 -0.26 10.96 -3.77
N PHE A 123 -0.04 11.84 -4.75
CA PHE A 123 1.26 12.01 -5.38
C PHE A 123 2.29 12.72 -4.50
N SER A 124 1.86 13.39 -3.44
CA SER A 124 2.75 14.09 -2.51
C SER A 124 3.45 13.14 -1.55
N GLN A 125 2.86 11.99 -1.28
CA GLN A 125 3.24 11.08 -0.19
C GLN A 125 3.70 9.69 -0.65
N THR A 126 3.63 9.41 -1.96
CA THR A 126 3.89 8.09 -2.55
C THR A 126 5.18 7.40 -2.06
N PRO A 127 6.32 8.08 -1.88
CA PRO A 127 7.56 7.41 -1.46
C PRO A 127 7.56 6.87 -0.02
N GLN A 128 6.55 7.19 0.77
CA GLN A 128 6.47 6.79 2.19
C GLN A 128 5.31 5.86 2.50
N VAL A 129 4.62 5.39 1.48
CA VAL A 129 3.47 4.50 1.64
C VAL A 129 3.94 3.05 1.66
N GLU A 130 3.49 2.31 2.65
CA GLU A 130 3.65 0.87 2.77
C GLU A 130 2.30 0.18 2.60
N TYR A 131 2.29 -0.95 1.92
CA TYR A 131 1.09 -1.70 1.60
C TYR A 131 1.07 -3.05 2.31
N ALA A 132 -0.13 -3.51 2.63
CA ALA A 132 -0.37 -4.89 3.01
C ALA A 132 -1.62 -5.41 2.29
N TYR A 133 -1.57 -6.67 1.90
CA TYR A 133 -2.67 -7.33 1.22
C TYR A 133 -3.04 -8.66 1.87
N THR A 134 -4.23 -9.12 1.58
CA THR A 134 -4.69 -10.49 1.84
C THR A 134 -5.54 -10.98 0.68
N MET A 135 -5.59 -12.30 0.47
CA MET A 135 -6.44 -12.94 -0.52
C MET A 135 -7.33 -13.95 0.19
N GLU A 136 -8.56 -13.56 0.45
CA GLU A 136 -9.57 -14.49 0.97
C GLU A 136 -9.90 -15.54 -0.10
N GLY A 137 -9.98 -16.79 0.31
CA GLY A 137 -10.00 -17.95 -0.57
C GLY A 137 -8.67 -18.70 -0.58
N LEU A 138 -7.53 -18.03 -0.28
CA LEU A 138 -6.23 -18.67 -0.03
C LEU A 138 -5.85 -18.65 1.45
N GLY A 139 -6.30 -17.64 2.19
CA GLY A 139 -6.01 -17.49 3.60
C GLY A 139 -6.59 -16.18 4.15
N LYS A 140 -6.40 -15.94 5.46
CA LYS A 140 -6.84 -14.69 6.14
C LYS A 140 -5.66 -13.86 6.64
N THR A 141 -4.44 -14.29 6.37
CA THR A 141 -3.22 -13.59 6.83
C THR A 141 -2.95 -12.37 5.97
N TRP A 142 -2.59 -11.27 6.59
CA TRP A 142 -2.11 -10.07 5.91
C TRP A 142 -0.61 -10.21 5.64
N PHE A 143 -0.22 -9.91 4.40
CA PHE A 143 1.17 -9.91 3.94
C PHE A 143 1.60 -8.47 3.68
N GLU A 144 2.67 -8.05 4.34
CA GLU A 144 3.26 -6.73 4.12
C GLU A 144 4.20 -6.78 2.90
N THR A 145 4.06 -5.81 2.01
CA THR A 145 4.85 -5.72 0.77
C THR A 145 5.81 -4.53 0.73
N GLY A 146 5.82 -3.72 1.80
CA GLY A 146 6.57 -2.48 1.80
C GLY A 146 6.01 -1.51 0.76
N ASP A 147 6.86 -1.00 -0.11
CA ASP A 147 6.52 -0.06 -1.18
C ASP A 147 6.05 -0.72 -2.49
N GLU A 148 6.03 -2.05 -2.54
CA GLU A 148 5.55 -2.79 -3.72
C GLU A 148 4.05 -2.59 -3.93
N ASN A 149 3.67 -2.07 -5.09
CA ASN A 149 2.29 -1.75 -5.48
C ASN A 149 1.70 -2.71 -6.51
N ARG A 150 2.31 -3.89 -6.67
CA ARG A 150 1.90 -4.94 -7.60
C ARG A 150 2.11 -6.31 -6.98
N ILE A 151 1.09 -7.15 -7.06
CA ILE A 151 1.17 -8.53 -6.58
C ILE A 151 0.76 -9.48 -7.68
N THR A 152 1.58 -10.48 -7.92
CA THR A 152 1.32 -11.50 -8.94
C THR A 152 0.92 -12.82 -8.30
N PHE A 153 -0.26 -13.28 -8.64
CA PHE A 153 -0.75 -14.61 -8.30
C PHE A 153 -0.56 -15.54 -9.48
N ARG A 154 -0.06 -16.74 -9.20
CA ARG A 154 0.27 -17.70 -10.26
C ARG A 154 -0.54 -18.96 -10.09
N ASN A 155 -1.14 -19.41 -11.19
CA ASN A 155 -1.79 -20.71 -11.31
C ASN A 155 -2.82 -20.98 -10.20
N LEU A 156 -3.69 -19.99 -9.93
CA LEU A 156 -4.80 -20.16 -9.00
C LEU A 156 -5.84 -21.14 -9.56
N GLN A 157 -6.42 -21.92 -8.67
CA GLN A 157 -7.49 -22.84 -9.06
C GLN A 157 -8.78 -22.06 -9.39
N PRO A 158 -9.69 -22.65 -10.19
CA PRO A 158 -11.01 -22.07 -10.40
C PRO A 158 -11.74 -21.88 -9.08
N GLY A 159 -12.36 -20.71 -8.91
CA GLY A 159 -13.04 -20.35 -7.67
C GLY A 159 -13.26 -18.86 -7.52
N GLU A 160 -13.81 -18.49 -6.39
CA GLU A 160 -14.05 -17.10 -6.00
C GLU A 160 -13.04 -16.66 -4.95
N TYR A 161 -12.44 -15.52 -5.18
CA TYR A 161 -11.42 -14.93 -4.31
C TYR A 161 -11.76 -13.48 -4.02
N THR A 162 -11.39 -12.99 -2.84
CA THR A 162 -11.48 -11.57 -2.53
C THR A 162 -10.10 -11.04 -2.17
N PHE A 163 -9.54 -10.25 -3.06
CA PHE A 163 -8.31 -9.50 -2.81
C PHE A 163 -8.64 -8.27 -1.96
N LYS A 164 -7.92 -8.08 -0.87
CA LYS A 164 -8.03 -6.90 -0.01
C LYS A 164 -6.67 -6.27 0.15
N VAL A 165 -6.62 -4.95 0.05
CA VAL A 165 -5.37 -4.18 0.20
C VAL A 165 -5.61 -2.97 1.08
N LYS A 166 -4.66 -2.68 1.93
CA LYS A 166 -4.60 -1.49 2.77
C LYS A 166 -3.23 -0.83 2.67
N ALA A 167 -3.18 0.45 3.01
CA ALA A 167 -1.95 1.21 3.04
C ALA A 167 -1.79 1.94 4.35
N LYS A 168 -0.54 2.20 4.71
CA LYS A 168 -0.15 3.09 5.81
C LYS A 168 1.01 3.97 5.37
N MET A 169 1.21 5.08 6.06
CA MET A 169 2.49 5.78 5.99
C MET A 169 3.55 4.99 6.76
N ARG A 170 4.77 5.02 6.26
CA ARG A 170 5.93 4.52 7.03
C ARG A 170 5.91 5.16 8.41
N ASN A 171 6.10 4.41 9.45
CA ASN A 171 6.05 4.83 10.85
C ASN A 171 4.65 5.08 11.45
N GLN A 172 3.55 4.81 10.72
CA GLN A 172 2.21 4.81 11.29
C GLN A 172 1.69 3.38 11.53
N PRO A 173 0.78 3.18 12.48
CA PRO A 173 0.12 1.90 12.66
C PRO A 173 -0.80 1.58 11.47
N TRP A 174 -1.10 0.29 11.27
CA TRP A 174 -2.05 -0.14 10.26
C TRP A 174 -3.47 0.30 10.62
N GLY A 175 -4.13 1.00 9.71
CA GLY A 175 -5.55 1.34 9.83
C GLY A 175 -6.45 0.14 9.50
N GLU A 176 -7.74 0.29 9.81
CA GLU A 176 -8.77 -0.72 9.50
C GLU A 176 -9.32 -0.59 8.08
N LYS A 177 -9.15 0.59 7.44
CA LYS A 177 -9.66 0.85 6.09
C LYS A 177 -8.89 0.03 5.05
N PHE A 178 -9.61 -0.68 4.21
CA PHE A 178 -9.06 -1.46 3.09
C PHE A 178 -9.93 -1.29 1.84
N THR A 179 -9.35 -1.58 0.68
CA THR A 179 -10.06 -1.69 -0.59
C THR A 179 -10.13 -3.16 -0.97
N SER A 180 -11.27 -3.60 -1.50
CA SER A 180 -11.49 -4.99 -1.90
C SER A 180 -11.79 -5.11 -3.39
N LEU A 181 -11.40 -6.25 -3.98
CA LEU A 181 -11.71 -6.64 -5.36
C LEU A 181 -12.12 -8.11 -5.36
N GLN A 182 -13.28 -8.41 -5.90
CA GLN A 182 -13.72 -9.78 -6.12
C GLN A 182 -13.12 -10.30 -7.43
N ILE A 183 -12.54 -11.50 -7.39
CA ILE A 183 -11.89 -12.14 -8.52
C ILE A 183 -12.49 -13.52 -8.69
N THR A 184 -13.14 -13.77 -9.81
CA THR A 184 -13.73 -15.06 -10.17
C THR A 184 -12.88 -15.71 -11.25
N ILE A 185 -12.39 -16.92 -11.02
CA ILE A 185 -11.71 -17.73 -12.01
C ILE A 185 -12.68 -18.82 -12.48
N ALA A 186 -13.12 -18.72 -13.72
CA ALA A 186 -14.06 -19.67 -14.29
C ALA A 186 -13.43 -21.07 -14.41
N PRO A 187 -14.18 -22.15 -14.11
CA PRO A 187 -13.70 -23.51 -14.34
C PRO A 187 -13.57 -23.82 -15.85
N PRO A 188 -12.71 -24.75 -16.23
CA PRO A 188 -12.62 -25.20 -17.61
C PRO A 188 -13.95 -25.84 -18.05
N ILE A 189 -14.28 -25.70 -19.33
CA ILE A 189 -15.58 -26.11 -19.92
C ILE A 189 -15.92 -27.57 -19.64
N TRP A 190 -14.92 -28.46 -19.63
CA TRP A 190 -15.11 -29.90 -19.37
C TRP A 190 -15.42 -30.23 -17.91
N LEU A 191 -15.24 -29.33 -16.95
CA LEU A 191 -15.64 -29.49 -15.56
C LEU A 191 -17.03 -28.90 -15.26
N THR A 192 -17.66 -28.25 -16.25
CA THR A 192 -19.02 -27.73 -16.11
C THR A 192 -20.03 -28.87 -16.10
N TRP A 193 -21.17 -28.65 -15.42
CA TRP A 193 -22.18 -29.70 -15.18
C TRP A 193 -22.78 -30.29 -16.48
N TYR A 194 -22.82 -29.55 -17.57
CA TYR A 194 -23.31 -30.06 -18.86
C TYR A 194 -22.26 -30.83 -19.67
N ALA A 195 -20.98 -30.72 -19.35
CA ALA A 195 -19.94 -31.53 -20.00
C ALA A 195 -19.83 -32.94 -19.38
N LYS A 196 -20.22 -33.11 -18.11
CA LYS A 196 -20.18 -34.41 -17.42
C LYS A 196 -21.08 -35.47 -18.05
N PRO A 197 -22.35 -35.23 -18.45
CA PRO A 197 -23.16 -36.24 -19.08
C PRO A 197 -22.68 -36.67 -20.48
N VAL A 198 -22.05 -35.76 -21.24
CA VAL A 198 -21.48 -36.07 -22.58
C VAL A 198 -20.29 -37.02 -22.47
N SER A 199 -19.46 -36.85 -21.46
CA SER A 199 -18.29 -37.72 -21.23
C SER A 199 -18.70 -39.15 -20.84
N TYR A 200 -19.83 -39.31 -20.13
CA TYR A 200 -20.35 -40.64 -19.75
C TYR A 200 -20.99 -41.42 -20.93
N THR A 201 -21.48 -40.74 -21.95
CA THR A 201 -22.07 -41.40 -23.12
C THR A 201 -21.05 -41.94 -24.10
N HIS A 202 -19.84 -41.37 -24.15
CA HIS A 202 -18.77 -41.81 -25.04
C HIS A 202 -17.86 -42.91 -24.47
N LEU A 203 -17.99 -43.24 -23.18
CA LEU A 203 -17.23 -44.32 -22.54
C LEU A 203 -17.97 -45.68 -22.53
N ARG A 204 -19.14 -45.79 -23.20
CA ARG A 204 -19.96 -46.99 -23.30
C ARG A 204 -20.19 -47.48 -24.75
N ALA A 205 -19.26 -47.17 -25.65
CA ALA A 205 -19.23 -47.75 -27.00
C ALA A 205 -17.97 -48.57 -27.22
#